data_ace013f0e8258a1e5b136eee6ec7d1e8
#
_entry.id   ace013f0e8258a1e5b136eee6ec7d1e8
#
_cell.length_a   1.000
_cell.length_b   1.000
_cell.length_c   1.000
_cell.angle_alpha   90.00
_cell.angle_beta   90.00
_cell.angle_gamma   90.00
#
_symmetry.space_group_name_H-M   'P 1'
#
loop_
_entity.id
_entity.type
_entity.pdbx_description
1 polymer ?
#
loop_
_entity_poly.entity_id
_entity_poly.type
_entity_poly.pdbx_seq_one_letter_code
_entity_poly.pdbx_strand_id
1 'polypeptide(L)'
;MCGIVALWDPGMARPARRSLADRLATELMHRGPDGEGTWEADETAAPLVLSHRRLAIRGLGLQGAQPMEGASSALSFNGELFGVERLRAELAARGAAFRGTSDTEILLRALEQWGMPAALERVQGQFAFLWWSDAERRLYLARDRVGIRPLYWSRSGDRFAAASEQKALLLLPWVDATPSIDPMLRFLAMGRTDDVPEETMLAGIRSLPACHWASWDGRELSVARYDRIRDEPAAEALEPAIAQLRAELDRAVDEQLISDVPVGATVSGGLDSSTVVALADRARVARQDRTTLHLFAYHDDGAEQDERAYQRAVLSSIRSPHEVHWVSSNPAALLAGFTRYVRHQEEPYADVSSYAEYCLAGEAQKSGVKVLLSGLGGDEVFVGYPSFFGPLLLDLMRHGEFGAARRMIGVAPEVLGRKGAYAFPMAAAAYHALPARVRNGWSALRNAHAAGLGVTATLRTGADAWRHWHRHDGRGATNAALRGAIESWCIPRFLLHSDRMGLAYGVEGRVPLLDDGVMRAAFAIPPAQRVGSTGLKGSLRRAVADALPQSVRERRWKLGFHAPLAIYVGALDEALSAGHRITCEILGDGPEWKALDPAVRWRWGALGSYLGWARAQQRMAAG
;
A
#
# COMPACT_ATOMS: atom_id res chain seq x y z
N MET A 1 -11.91 -3.62 7.78
CA MET A 1 -10.66 -4.38 7.45
C MET A 1 -10.51 -5.54 8.41
N CYS A 2 -9.87 -6.59 7.98
CA CYS A 2 -9.96 -7.86 8.69
C CYS A 2 -8.62 -8.58 8.72
N GLY A 3 -8.50 -9.58 9.58
CA GLY A 3 -7.46 -10.59 9.52
C GLY A 3 -8.05 -11.87 8.94
N ILE A 4 -7.52 -12.36 7.83
CA ILE A 4 -7.98 -13.59 7.18
C ILE A 4 -6.89 -14.67 7.22
N VAL A 5 -7.30 -15.91 7.40
CA VAL A 5 -6.44 -17.09 7.48
C VAL A 5 -7.07 -18.24 6.72
N ALA A 6 -6.27 -18.96 5.93
CA ALA A 6 -6.57 -20.30 5.43
C ALA A 6 -5.48 -21.26 5.90
N LEU A 7 -5.90 -22.44 6.36
CA LEU A 7 -5.00 -23.54 6.69
C LEU A 7 -5.49 -24.83 6.01
N TRP A 8 -4.66 -25.35 5.13
CA TRP A 8 -4.84 -26.63 4.46
C TRP A 8 -3.73 -27.59 4.92
N ASP A 9 -4.07 -28.58 5.71
CA ASP A 9 -3.11 -29.57 6.21
C ASP A 9 -3.75 -30.97 6.28
N PRO A 10 -3.48 -31.84 5.29
CA PRO A 10 -4.03 -33.19 5.26
C PRO A 10 -3.41 -34.13 6.31
N GLY A 11 -2.22 -33.78 6.82
CA GLY A 11 -1.53 -34.56 7.86
C GLY A 11 -2.04 -34.30 9.29
N MET A 12 -2.92 -33.30 9.46
CA MET A 12 -3.41 -32.88 10.77
C MET A 12 -4.88 -33.30 11.00
N ALA A 13 -5.16 -33.88 12.15
CA ALA A 13 -6.53 -34.19 12.55
C ALA A 13 -7.39 -32.91 12.64
N ARG A 14 -8.65 -33.01 12.22
CA ARG A 14 -9.59 -31.87 12.12
C ARG A 14 -9.63 -30.97 13.37
N PRO A 15 -9.76 -31.47 14.62
CA PRO A 15 -9.79 -30.59 15.79
C PRO A 15 -8.48 -29.83 16.01
N ALA A 16 -7.33 -30.46 15.74
CA ALA A 16 -6.01 -29.82 15.86
C ALA A 16 -5.81 -28.76 14.78
N ARG A 17 -6.23 -29.03 13.53
CA ARG A 17 -6.20 -28.10 12.40
C ARG A 17 -7.05 -26.85 12.69
N ARG A 18 -8.27 -27.02 13.21
CA ARG A 18 -9.14 -25.94 13.66
C ARG A 18 -8.47 -25.09 14.74
N SER A 19 -8.00 -25.74 15.82
CA SER A 19 -7.32 -25.03 16.92
C SER A 19 -6.10 -24.24 16.45
N LEU A 20 -5.33 -24.79 15.52
CA LEU A 20 -4.18 -24.08 14.94
C LEU A 20 -4.64 -22.89 14.09
N ALA A 21 -5.65 -23.03 13.23
CA ALA A 21 -6.19 -21.93 12.43
C ALA A 21 -6.73 -20.79 13.31
N ASP A 22 -7.39 -21.11 14.44
CA ASP A 22 -7.86 -20.11 15.41
C ASP A 22 -6.68 -19.40 16.10
N ARG A 23 -5.59 -20.11 16.40
CA ARG A 23 -4.35 -19.47 16.90
C ARG A 23 -3.72 -18.54 15.87
N LEU A 24 -3.65 -18.94 14.60
CA LEU A 24 -3.17 -18.08 13.51
C LEU A 24 -4.01 -16.79 13.41
N ALA A 25 -5.33 -16.92 13.48
CA ALA A 25 -6.24 -15.79 13.45
C ALA A 25 -6.09 -14.90 14.70
N THR A 26 -5.77 -15.47 15.87
CA THR A 26 -5.54 -14.70 17.09
C THR A 26 -4.35 -13.74 16.97
N GLU A 27 -3.30 -14.11 16.22
CA GLU A 27 -2.19 -13.22 15.90
C GLU A 27 -2.62 -11.97 15.11
N LEU A 28 -3.78 -12.05 14.44
CA LEU A 28 -4.36 -10.97 13.64
C LEU A 28 -5.46 -10.18 14.37
N MET A 29 -5.65 -10.39 15.67
CA MET A 29 -6.74 -9.76 16.46
C MET A 29 -6.69 -8.22 16.39
N HIS A 30 -5.49 -7.61 16.33
CA HIS A 30 -5.32 -6.17 16.20
C HIS A 30 -5.94 -5.61 14.90
N ARG A 31 -5.99 -6.39 13.82
CA ARG A 31 -6.62 -6.02 12.55
C ARG A 31 -8.15 -6.00 12.65
N GLY A 32 -8.71 -6.92 13.42
CA GLY A 32 -10.16 -7.10 13.53
C GLY A 32 -10.60 -7.46 14.95
N PRO A 33 -10.72 -6.45 15.83
CA PRO A 33 -11.08 -6.68 17.23
C PRO A 33 -12.59 -6.89 17.48
N ASP A 34 -13.44 -6.63 16.48
CA ASP A 34 -14.90 -6.55 16.69
C ASP A 34 -15.62 -7.90 16.56
N GLY A 35 -14.94 -8.94 16.06
CA GLY A 35 -15.53 -10.27 15.94
C GLY A 35 -14.56 -11.31 15.39
N GLU A 36 -14.97 -12.56 15.50
CA GLU A 36 -14.22 -13.71 15.01
C GLU A 36 -15.16 -14.75 14.42
N GLY A 37 -14.62 -15.60 13.55
CA GLY A 37 -15.35 -16.75 13.03
C GLY A 37 -14.40 -17.75 12.38
N THR A 38 -14.84 -19.02 12.36
CA THR A 38 -14.09 -20.13 11.76
C THR A 38 -15.06 -21.05 11.04
N TRP A 39 -14.74 -21.33 9.79
CA TRP A 39 -15.44 -22.26 8.93
C TRP A 39 -14.51 -23.40 8.50
N GLU A 40 -15.06 -24.59 8.32
CA GLU A 40 -14.33 -25.78 7.91
C GLU A 40 -15.02 -26.43 6.71
N ALA A 41 -14.23 -26.79 5.70
CA ALA A 41 -14.73 -27.61 4.60
C ALA A 41 -15.14 -29.02 5.09
N ASP A 42 -16.03 -29.68 4.33
CA ASP A 42 -16.26 -31.12 4.55
C ASP A 42 -14.95 -31.89 4.37
N GLU A 43 -14.63 -32.77 5.32
CA GLU A 43 -13.37 -33.50 5.34
C GLU A 43 -13.15 -34.37 4.09
N THR A 44 -14.25 -34.80 3.45
CA THR A 44 -14.21 -35.54 2.18
C THR A 44 -13.95 -34.63 0.98
N ALA A 45 -14.18 -33.32 1.13
CA ALA A 45 -13.93 -32.32 0.12
C ALA A 45 -12.49 -31.77 0.22
N ALA A 46 -12.09 -31.30 1.43
CA ALA A 46 -10.76 -30.72 1.64
C ALA A 46 -10.38 -30.67 3.14
N PRO A 47 -9.09 -30.83 3.48
CA PRO A 47 -8.57 -30.60 4.84
C PRO A 47 -8.34 -29.08 5.07
N LEU A 48 -9.37 -28.26 4.88
CA LEU A 48 -9.31 -26.80 4.87
C LEU A 48 -10.08 -26.17 6.03
N VAL A 49 -9.46 -25.19 6.67
CA VAL A 49 -10.09 -24.28 7.63
C VAL A 49 -9.88 -22.85 7.16
N LEU A 50 -10.93 -22.02 7.17
CA LEU A 50 -10.88 -20.58 7.05
C LEU A 50 -11.18 -19.94 8.40
N SER A 51 -10.32 -19.05 8.88
CA SER A 51 -10.56 -18.27 10.11
C SER A 51 -10.48 -16.78 9.81
N HIS A 52 -11.25 -15.98 10.56
CA HIS A 52 -11.46 -14.56 10.32
C HIS A 52 -11.43 -13.76 11.62
N ARG A 53 -10.80 -12.58 11.57
CA ARG A 53 -10.90 -11.51 12.58
C ARG A 53 -11.52 -10.30 11.93
N ARG A 54 -12.65 -9.84 12.45
CA ARG A 54 -13.47 -8.80 11.82
C ARG A 54 -13.24 -7.43 12.43
N LEU A 55 -12.97 -6.44 11.57
CA LEU A 55 -13.18 -5.02 11.86
C LEU A 55 -14.50 -4.61 11.18
N ALA A 56 -15.51 -4.33 11.99
CA ALA A 56 -16.84 -3.98 11.50
C ALA A 56 -16.87 -2.50 11.10
N ILE A 57 -17.04 -2.25 9.79
CA ILE A 57 -17.13 -0.91 9.18
C ILE A 57 -18.46 -0.74 8.48
N ARG A 58 -18.92 -1.75 7.72
CA ARG A 58 -20.24 -1.80 7.08
C ARG A 58 -20.97 -3.05 7.50
N GLY A 59 -22.30 -2.95 7.61
CA GLY A 59 -23.14 -4.08 8.02
C GLY A 59 -22.79 -4.58 9.42
N LEU A 60 -22.85 -3.73 10.45
CA LEU A 60 -22.34 -4.00 11.80
C LEU A 60 -22.95 -5.23 12.49
N GLY A 61 -24.10 -5.72 12.00
CA GLY A 61 -24.80 -6.89 12.55
C GLY A 61 -24.17 -8.25 12.16
N LEU A 62 -24.86 -9.34 12.58
CA LEU A 62 -24.46 -10.73 12.30
C LEU A 62 -24.46 -11.07 10.81
N GLN A 63 -25.24 -10.36 9.97
CA GLN A 63 -25.25 -10.54 8.52
C GLN A 63 -23.91 -10.18 7.84
N GLY A 64 -23.02 -9.48 8.54
CA GLY A 64 -21.65 -9.23 8.11
C GLY A 64 -20.62 -10.18 8.74
N ALA A 65 -21.06 -11.24 9.46
CA ALA A 65 -20.14 -12.24 10.03
C ALA A 65 -19.38 -13.00 8.93
N GLN A 66 -18.14 -13.36 9.25
CA GLN A 66 -17.24 -14.07 8.34
C GLN A 66 -16.44 -15.15 9.07
N PRO A 67 -16.02 -16.24 8.39
CA PRO A 67 -16.24 -16.53 6.98
C PRO A 67 -17.72 -16.57 6.64
N MET A 68 -18.10 -16.01 5.47
CA MET A 68 -19.50 -15.97 5.02
C MET A 68 -19.78 -17.21 4.17
N GLU A 69 -20.81 -17.95 4.56
CA GLU A 69 -21.22 -19.15 3.85
C GLU A 69 -22.22 -18.83 2.73
N GLY A 70 -21.93 -19.35 1.54
CA GLY A 70 -22.79 -19.38 0.39
C GLY A 70 -23.60 -20.68 0.27
N ALA A 71 -24.15 -20.96 -0.92
CA ALA A 71 -24.88 -22.20 -1.17
C ALA A 71 -23.95 -23.42 -1.28
N SER A 72 -22.76 -23.22 -1.84
CA SER A 72 -21.72 -24.25 -2.05
C SER A 72 -20.33 -23.60 -2.03
N SER A 73 -20.13 -22.67 -1.13
CA SER A 73 -18.87 -21.93 -1.04
C SER A 73 -18.73 -21.24 0.31
N ALA A 74 -17.51 -20.80 0.65
CA ALA A 74 -17.24 -19.98 1.83
C ALA A 74 -16.23 -18.88 1.49
N LEU A 75 -16.45 -17.66 1.99
CA LEU A 75 -15.64 -16.47 1.72
C LEU A 75 -15.13 -15.84 3.02
N SER A 76 -13.82 -15.61 3.10
CA SER A 76 -13.19 -14.77 4.11
C SER A 76 -12.57 -13.57 3.40
N PHE A 77 -13.11 -12.37 3.63
CA PHE A 77 -12.85 -11.14 2.89
C PHE A 77 -12.26 -10.07 3.80
N ASN A 78 -11.10 -9.56 3.43
CA ASN A 78 -10.43 -8.43 4.06
C ASN A 78 -10.45 -7.26 3.09
N GLY A 79 -11.40 -6.34 3.22
CA GLY A 79 -11.50 -5.22 2.30
C GLY A 79 -12.81 -4.46 2.36
N GLU A 80 -12.99 -3.64 1.34
CA GLU A 80 -14.19 -2.86 1.06
C GLU A 80 -14.39 -2.77 -0.45
N LEU A 81 -15.60 -3.06 -0.93
CA LEU A 81 -15.97 -2.82 -2.32
C LEU A 81 -16.65 -1.47 -2.47
N PHE A 82 -16.34 -0.78 -3.56
CA PHE A 82 -16.92 0.52 -3.91
C PHE A 82 -17.88 0.39 -5.10
N GLY A 83 -18.81 1.32 -5.26
CA GLY A 83 -19.79 1.30 -6.35
C GLY A 83 -20.71 0.07 -6.36
N VAL A 84 -20.95 -0.54 -5.22
CA VAL A 84 -21.59 -1.86 -5.08
C VAL A 84 -23.06 -1.91 -5.51
N GLU A 85 -23.75 -0.78 -5.55
CA GLU A 85 -25.19 -0.73 -5.88
C GLU A 85 -25.47 -1.22 -7.30
N ARG A 86 -24.62 -0.84 -8.26
CA ARG A 86 -24.73 -1.32 -9.64
C ARG A 86 -24.53 -2.83 -9.72
N LEU A 87 -23.52 -3.34 -9.03
CA LEU A 87 -23.19 -4.78 -9.01
C LEU A 87 -24.32 -5.57 -8.33
N ARG A 88 -24.86 -5.05 -7.25
CA ARG A 88 -26.02 -5.62 -6.54
C ARG A 88 -27.24 -5.71 -7.45
N ALA A 89 -27.56 -4.63 -8.19
CA ALA A 89 -28.67 -4.61 -9.12
C ALA A 89 -28.48 -5.64 -10.27
N GLU A 90 -27.27 -5.76 -10.83
CA GLU A 90 -26.97 -6.75 -11.87
C GLU A 90 -27.13 -8.19 -11.35
N LEU A 91 -26.65 -8.49 -10.15
CA LEU A 91 -26.79 -9.80 -9.51
C LEU A 91 -28.26 -10.13 -9.19
N ALA A 92 -29.02 -9.15 -8.68
CA ALA A 92 -30.45 -9.31 -8.39
C ALA A 92 -31.25 -9.61 -9.69
N ALA A 93 -30.95 -8.92 -10.80
CA ALA A 93 -31.55 -9.18 -12.10
C ALA A 93 -31.27 -10.61 -12.63
N ARG A 94 -30.22 -11.27 -12.11
CA ARG A 94 -29.85 -12.66 -12.40
C ARG A 94 -30.40 -13.66 -11.37
N GLY A 95 -31.21 -13.20 -10.42
CA GLY A 95 -31.87 -14.05 -9.42
C GLY A 95 -31.12 -14.19 -8.10
N ALA A 96 -30.04 -13.44 -7.87
CA ALA A 96 -29.35 -13.47 -6.58
C ALA A 96 -30.21 -12.85 -5.49
N ALA A 97 -30.38 -13.57 -4.37
CA ALA A 97 -31.03 -13.05 -3.16
C ALA A 97 -29.96 -12.59 -2.16
N PHE A 98 -30.25 -11.46 -1.48
CA PHE A 98 -29.39 -10.87 -0.47
C PHE A 98 -30.07 -10.87 0.91
N ARG A 99 -29.31 -11.20 1.95
CA ARG A 99 -29.76 -11.20 3.36
C ARG A 99 -29.49 -9.86 4.05
N GLY A 100 -28.53 -9.09 3.53
CA GLY A 100 -28.05 -7.85 4.14
C GLY A 100 -27.58 -6.81 3.13
N THR A 101 -26.86 -5.82 3.65
CA THR A 101 -26.24 -4.73 2.87
C THR A 101 -24.72 -4.84 2.79
N SER A 102 -24.14 -5.94 3.31
CA SER A 102 -22.70 -6.15 3.32
C SER A 102 -22.17 -6.31 1.90
N ASP A 103 -21.08 -5.64 1.60
CA ASP A 103 -20.30 -5.80 0.38
C ASP A 103 -19.66 -7.20 0.27
N THR A 104 -19.36 -7.85 1.41
CA THR A 104 -18.91 -9.25 1.47
C THR A 104 -19.95 -10.17 0.83
N GLU A 105 -21.23 -9.97 1.08
CA GLU A 105 -22.30 -10.78 0.46
C GLU A 105 -22.37 -10.53 -1.05
N ILE A 106 -22.19 -9.30 -1.48
CA ILE A 106 -22.18 -8.94 -2.91
C ILE A 106 -21.00 -9.64 -3.60
N LEU A 107 -19.80 -9.64 -3.00
CA LEU A 107 -18.65 -10.36 -3.51
C LEU A 107 -18.90 -11.87 -3.60
N LEU A 108 -19.45 -12.46 -2.53
CA LEU A 108 -19.78 -13.88 -2.49
C LEU A 108 -20.75 -14.27 -3.62
N ARG A 109 -21.81 -13.48 -3.82
CA ARG A 109 -22.77 -13.73 -4.94
C ARG A 109 -22.14 -13.52 -6.31
N ALA A 110 -21.21 -12.57 -6.44
CA ALA A 110 -20.46 -12.36 -7.67
C ALA A 110 -19.56 -13.57 -8.01
N LEU A 111 -18.86 -14.11 -7.01
CA LEU A 111 -18.02 -15.31 -7.15
C LEU A 111 -18.86 -16.55 -7.49
N GLU A 112 -19.99 -16.75 -6.82
CA GLU A 112 -20.91 -17.86 -7.13
C GLU A 112 -21.53 -17.74 -8.52
N GLN A 113 -21.84 -16.52 -8.99
CA GLN A 113 -22.49 -16.27 -10.27
C GLN A 113 -21.54 -16.38 -11.46
N TRP A 114 -20.30 -15.90 -11.34
CA TRP A 114 -19.38 -15.77 -12.48
C TRP A 114 -18.09 -16.58 -12.33
N GLY A 115 -17.78 -17.06 -11.12
CA GLY A 115 -16.51 -17.75 -10.85
C GLY A 115 -15.29 -16.81 -10.91
N MET A 116 -14.10 -17.40 -10.78
CA MET A 116 -12.81 -16.74 -10.95
C MET A 116 -12.31 -16.95 -12.39
N PRO A 117 -11.71 -15.96 -13.08
CA PRO A 117 -11.48 -14.57 -12.65
C PRO A 117 -12.61 -13.58 -13.02
N ALA A 118 -13.70 -14.03 -13.62
CA ALA A 118 -14.72 -13.16 -14.20
C ALA A 118 -15.40 -12.23 -13.16
N ALA A 119 -15.51 -12.67 -11.91
CA ALA A 119 -15.98 -11.82 -10.82
C ALA A 119 -15.01 -10.66 -10.55
N LEU A 120 -13.68 -10.89 -10.59
CA LEU A 120 -12.66 -9.87 -10.35
C LEU A 120 -12.65 -8.74 -11.39
N GLU A 121 -13.08 -9.02 -12.62
CA GLU A 121 -13.18 -7.99 -13.66
C GLU A 121 -14.31 -6.98 -13.39
N ARG A 122 -15.31 -7.37 -12.57
CA ARG A 122 -16.51 -6.60 -12.28
C ARG A 122 -16.47 -5.85 -10.97
N VAL A 123 -15.68 -6.33 -10.00
CA VAL A 123 -15.58 -5.70 -8.69
C VAL A 123 -14.55 -4.57 -8.70
N GLN A 124 -14.87 -3.50 -7.97
CA GLN A 124 -13.96 -2.41 -7.65
C GLN A 124 -13.84 -2.29 -6.14
N GLY A 125 -12.64 -2.06 -5.65
CA GLY A 125 -12.41 -1.94 -4.21
C GLY A 125 -10.97 -2.18 -3.79
N GLN A 126 -10.80 -2.20 -2.50
CA GLN A 126 -9.54 -2.44 -1.79
C GLN A 126 -9.69 -3.77 -1.06
N PHE A 127 -9.06 -4.83 -1.53
CA PHE A 127 -9.35 -6.16 -0.99
C PHE A 127 -8.21 -7.17 -1.09
N ALA A 128 -8.27 -8.12 -0.15
CA ALA A 128 -7.73 -9.46 -0.28
C ALA A 128 -8.78 -10.45 0.23
N PHE A 129 -8.91 -11.61 -0.37
CA PHE A 129 -9.85 -12.61 0.08
C PHE A 129 -9.37 -14.05 -0.13
N LEU A 130 -10.03 -14.94 0.60
CA LEU A 130 -9.93 -16.39 0.52
C LEU A 130 -11.31 -16.94 0.22
N TRP A 131 -11.48 -17.64 -0.89
CA TRP A 131 -12.75 -18.19 -1.32
C TRP A 131 -12.62 -19.68 -1.60
N TRP A 132 -13.43 -20.48 -0.94
CA TRP A 132 -13.57 -21.91 -1.22
C TRP A 132 -14.76 -22.15 -2.12
N SER A 133 -14.57 -22.95 -3.18
CA SER A 133 -15.62 -23.45 -4.06
C SER A 133 -15.75 -24.97 -3.92
N ASP A 134 -16.91 -25.45 -3.41
CA ASP A 134 -17.20 -26.88 -3.30
C ASP A 134 -17.31 -27.53 -4.69
N ALA A 135 -17.87 -26.79 -5.65
CA ALA A 135 -18.06 -27.29 -7.01
C ALA A 135 -16.72 -27.57 -7.72
N GLU A 136 -15.72 -26.72 -7.50
CA GLU A 136 -14.40 -26.83 -8.11
C GLU A 136 -13.39 -27.55 -7.20
N ARG A 137 -13.72 -27.73 -5.91
CA ARG A 137 -12.85 -28.28 -4.85
C ARG A 137 -11.51 -27.54 -4.80
N ARG A 138 -11.59 -26.20 -4.85
CA ARG A 138 -10.42 -25.31 -4.89
C ARG A 138 -10.56 -24.18 -3.90
N LEU A 139 -9.44 -23.87 -3.25
CA LEU A 139 -9.25 -22.63 -2.50
C LEU A 139 -8.70 -21.57 -3.45
N TYR A 140 -9.39 -20.45 -3.54
CA TYR A 140 -8.96 -19.27 -4.29
C TYR A 140 -8.48 -18.18 -3.35
N LEU A 141 -7.47 -17.46 -3.80
CA LEU A 141 -6.93 -16.27 -3.18
C LEU A 141 -7.00 -15.14 -4.21
N ALA A 142 -7.30 -13.92 -3.81
CA ALA A 142 -7.19 -12.78 -4.70
C ALA A 142 -6.76 -11.53 -3.95
N ARG A 143 -6.13 -10.60 -4.68
CA ARG A 143 -5.66 -9.30 -4.18
C ARG A 143 -6.06 -8.19 -5.15
N ASP A 144 -6.43 -7.01 -4.64
CA ASP A 144 -6.89 -5.88 -5.43
C ASP A 144 -5.85 -5.36 -6.46
N ARG A 145 -6.30 -4.50 -7.39
CA ARG A 145 -5.54 -4.06 -8.56
C ARG A 145 -4.20 -3.41 -8.25
N VAL A 146 -4.10 -2.67 -7.17
CA VAL A 146 -2.87 -1.97 -6.77
C VAL A 146 -2.24 -2.56 -5.50
N GLY A 147 -2.86 -3.62 -4.92
CA GLY A 147 -2.34 -4.36 -3.77
C GLY A 147 -2.47 -3.61 -2.45
N ILE A 148 -3.59 -2.88 -2.24
CA ILE A 148 -3.85 -2.13 -1.02
C ILE A 148 -3.89 -3.06 0.18
N ARG A 149 -4.54 -4.24 0.03
CA ARG A 149 -4.63 -5.22 1.11
C ARG A 149 -3.58 -6.31 0.96
N PRO A 150 -2.78 -6.58 2.00
CA PRO A 150 -1.77 -7.63 1.94
C PRO A 150 -2.39 -9.02 2.00
N LEU A 151 -1.74 -9.97 1.32
CA LEU A 151 -2.03 -11.40 1.43
C LEU A 151 -0.75 -12.20 1.20
N TYR A 152 -0.40 -13.03 2.16
CA TYR A 152 0.78 -13.89 2.14
C TYR A 152 0.36 -15.34 2.12
N TRP A 153 1.24 -16.19 1.59
CA TRP A 153 1.06 -17.63 1.59
C TRP A 153 2.38 -18.37 1.81
N SER A 154 2.27 -19.60 2.27
CA SER A 154 3.36 -20.54 2.40
C SER A 154 2.90 -21.93 1.96
N ARG A 155 3.82 -22.72 1.41
CA ARG A 155 3.57 -24.09 0.96
C ARG A 155 4.73 -25.01 1.33
N SER A 156 4.39 -26.23 1.78
CA SER A 156 5.36 -27.30 2.03
C SER A 156 4.75 -28.66 1.66
N GLY A 157 5.10 -29.20 0.50
CA GLY A 157 4.49 -30.40 -0.05
C GLY A 157 3.00 -30.17 -0.39
N ASP A 158 2.13 -30.93 0.27
CA ASP A 158 0.66 -30.85 0.17
C ASP A 158 0.01 -29.95 1.23
N ARG A 159 0.82 -29.32 2.10
CA ARG A 159 0.39 -28.31 3.07
C ARG A 159 0.43 -26.93 2.46
N PHE A 160 -0.62 -26.15 2.74
CA PHE A 160 -0.74 -24.77 2.29
C PHE A 160 -1.35 -23.90 3.38
N ALA A 161 -0.87 -22.67 3.53
CA ALA A 161 -1.51 -21.68 4.38
C ALA A 161 -1.43 -20.30 3.75
N ALA A 162 -2.45 -19.48 4.02
CA ALA A 162 -2.46 -18.07 3.63
C ALA A 162 -2.96 -17.19 4.78
N ALA A 163 -2.42 -15.97 4.90
CA ALA A 163 -2.82 -15.04 5.94
C ALA A 163 -2.59 -13.58 5.50
N SER A 164 -3.30 -12.65 6.15
CA SER A 164 -3.13 -11.20 5.93
C SER A 164 -1.73 -10.70 6.30
N GLU A 165 -1.07 -11.32 7.27
CA GLU A 165 0.25 -10.92 7.76
C GLU A 165 1.15 -12.13 7.98
N GLN A 166 2.46 -11.92 7.83
CA GLN A 166 3.48 -12.99 7.90
C GLN A 166 3.58 -13.61 9.30
N LYS A 167 3.35 -12.80 10.36
CA LYS A 167 3.42 -13.27 11.76
C LYS A 167 2.52 -14.45 12.06
N ALA A 168 1.36 -14.51 11.43
CA ALA A 168 0.47 -15.66 11.56
C ALA A 168 1.09 -16.92 10.95
N LEU A 169 1.68 -16.81 9.76
CA LEU A 169 2.32 -17.96 9.08
C LEU A 169 3.56 -18.46 9.84
N LEU A 170 4.27 -17.59 10.56
CA LEU A 170 5.44 -17.96 11.37
C LEU A 170 5.11 -18.88 12.55
N LEU A 171 3.83 -19.03 12.93
CA LEU A 171 3.40 -20.00 13.93
C LEU A 171 3.29 -21.43 13.38
N LEU A 172 3.44 -21.62 12.08
CA LEU A 172 3.40 -22.93 11.44
C LEU A 172 4.80 -23.57 11.49
N PRO A 173 4.96 -24.75 12.10
CA PRO A 173 6.28 -25.35 12.30
C PRO A 173 6.97 -25.79 11.00
N TRP A 174 6.22 -25.88 9.90
CA TRP A 174 6.74 -26.25 8.59
C TRP A 174 7.06 -25.04 7.67
N VAL A 175 6.83 -23.81 8.14
CA VAL A 175 7.21 -22.61 7.39
C VAL A 175 8.69 -22.32 7.58
N ASP A 176 9.41 -22.18 6.48
CA ASP A 176 10.82 -21.82 6.50
C ASP A 176 11.01 -20.30 6.73
N ALA A 177 11.46 -19.92 7.91
CA ALA A 177 11.79 -18.54 8.27
C ALA A 177 13.27 -18.18 8.02
N THR A 178 13.98 -18.94 7.20
CA THR A 178 15.33 -18.58 6.77
C THR A 178 15.32 -17.24 6.04
N PRO A 179 16.23 -16.30 6.38
CA PRO A 179 16.31 -15.01 5.71
C PRO A 179 16.63 -15.14 4.21
N SER A 180 15.91 -14.40 3.38
CA SER A 180 16.11 -14.33 1.93
C SER A 180 17.17 -13.28 1.60
N ILE A 181 18.33 -13.70 1.13
CA ILE A 181 19.50 -12.82 0.95
C ILE A 181 19.26 -11.72 -0.10
N ASP A 182 18.68 -12.04 -1.27
CA ASP A 182 18.49 -11.04 -2.34
C ASP A 182 17.52 -9.91 -1.94
N PRO A 183 16.34 -10.16 -1.34
CA PRO A 183 15.51 -9.11 -0.76
C PRO A 183 16.23 -8.27 0.30
N MET A 184 17.03 -8.91 1.18
CA MET A 184 17.82 -8.18 2.18
C MET A 184 18.82 -7.22 1.53
N LEU A 185 19.57 -7.66 0.54
CA LEU A 185 20.55 -6.84 -0.18
C LEU A 185 19.87 -5.69 -0.93
N ARG A 186 18.71 -5.93 -1.59
CA ARG A 186 17.92 -4.87 -2.23
C ARG A 186 17.46 -3.82 -1.22
N PHE A 187 16.96 -4.26 -0.07
CA PHE A 187 16.54 -3.34 0.98
C PHE A 187 17.71 -2.51 1.52
N LEU A 188 18.84 -3.12 1.84
CA LEU A 188 20.02 -2.40 2.33
C LEU A 188 20.52 -1.38 1.32
N ALA A 189 20.61 -1.76 0.05
CA ALA A 189 21.09 -0.88 -1.02
C ALA A 189 20.10 0.24 -1.38
N MET A 190 18.82 -0.09 -1.53
CA MET A 190 17.83 0.80 -2.14
C MET A 190 16.69 1.20 -1.20
N GLY A 191 16.59 0.61 -0.01
CA GLY A 191 15.45 0.79 0.89
C GLY A 191 14.14 0.23 0.34
N ARG A 192 14.20 -0.81 -0.52
CA ARG A 192 13.04 -1.40 -1.19
C ARG A 192 12.87 -2.85 -0.81
N THR A 193 11.62 -3.27 -0.66
CA THR A 193 11.24 -4.66 -0.34
C THR A 193 10.40 -5.30 -1.43
N ASP A 194 9.88 -4.52 -2.37
CA ASP A 194 8.80 -4.84 -3.30
C ASP A 194 9.21 -4.85 -4.79
N ASP A 195 10.50 -4.79 -5.08
CA ASP A 195 11.00 -4.84 -6.47
C ASP A 195 10.69 -6.19 -7.16
N VAL A 196 10.48 -7.26 -6.37
CA VAL A 196 9.98 -8.57 -6.82
C VAL A 196 8.74 -8.88 -6.00
N PRO A 197 7.54 -8.66 -6.54
CA PRO A 197 6.29 -8.61 -5.77
C PRO A 197 5.90 -9.88 -5.01
N GLU A 198 6.41 -11.04 -5.41
CA GLU A 198 6.18 -12.31 -4.72
C GLU A 198 7.13 -12.54 -3.54
N GLU A 199 8.29 -11.89 -3.52
CA GLU A 199 9.33 -12.16 -2.53
C GLU A 199 9.08 -11.43 -1.21
N THR A 200 9.48 -12.08 -0.13
CA THR A 200 9.55 -11.51 1.21
C THR A 200 10.96 -11.64 1.78
N MET A 201 11.21 -11.06 2.94
CA MET A 201 12.47 -11.23 3.67
C MET A 201 12.68 -12.66 4.21
N LEU A 202 11.70 -13.55 4.07
CA LEU A 202 11.73 -14.92 4.56
C LEU A 202 11.49 -15.92 3.41
N ALA A 203 12.35 -16.92 3.29
CA ALA A 203 12.38 -17.84 2.15
C ALA A 203 11.07 -18.65 1.97
N GLY A 204 10.44 -19.06 3.08
CA GLY A 204 9.24 -19.88 3.07
C GLY A 204 7.93 -19.09 2.96
N ILE A 205 7.96 -17.77 2.94
CA ILE A 205 6.76 -16.94 2.85
C ILE A 205 6.78 -16.16 1.54
N ARG A 206 5.67 -16.19 0.81
CA ARG A 206 5.48 -15.46 -0.43
C ARG A 206 4.33 -14.47 -0.29
N SER A 207 4.43 -13.33 -0.98
CA SER A 207 3.32 -12.39 -1.15
C SER A 207 2.51 -12.74 -2.39
N LEU A 208 1.18 -12.64 -2.34
CA LEU A 208 0.38 -12.62 -3.56
C LEU A 208 0.51 -11.23 -4.19
N PRO A 209 1.01 -11.10 -5.43
CA PRO A 209 1.20 -9.79 -6.04
C PRO A 209 -0.11 -9.02 -6.25
N ALA A 210 -0.02 -7.69 -6.34
CA ALA A 210 -1.15 -6.85 -6.72
C ALA A 210 -1.77 -7.30 -8.04
N CYS A 211 -3.11 -7.22 -8.17
CA CYS A 211 -3.82 -7.63 -9.38
C CYS A 211 -3.68 -9.11 -9.75
N HIS A 212 -3.43 -9.97 -8.76
CA HIS A 212 -3.32 -11.43 -8.98
C HIS A 212 -4.36 -12.19 -8.17
N TRP A 213 -4.66 -13.36 -8.70
CA TRP A 213 -5.37 -14.41 -7.98
C TRP A 213 -4.56 -15.70 -8.02
N ALA A 214 -4.80 -16.58 -7.07
CA ALA A 214 -4.21 -17.91 -7.02
C ALA A 214 -5.29 -18.96 -6.74
N SER A 215 -5.04 -20.19 -7.14
CA SER A 215 -5.87 -21.35 -6.76
C SER A 215 -5.01 -22.50 -6.28
N TRP A 216 -5.51 -23.19 -5.25
CA TRP A 216 -4.91 -24.37 -4.63
C TRP A 216 -5.91 -25.52 -4.56
N ASP A 217 -5.52 -26.72 -5.01
CA ASP A 217 -6.37 -27.94 -5.01
C ASP A 217 -5.81 -29.08 -4.14
N GLY A 218 -4.82 -28.80 -3.31
CA GLY A 218 -4.11 -29.79 -2.49
C GLY A 218 -2.84 -30.33 -3.15
N ARG A 219 -2.57 -30.00 -4.42
CA ARG A 219 -1.39 -30.47 -5.18
C ARG A 219 -0.72 -29.37 -5.96
N GLU A 220 -1.50 -28.58 -6.68
CA GLU A 220 -1.01 -27.56 -7.58
C GLU A 220 -1.45 -26.17 -7.13
N LEU A 221 -0.50 -25.24 -7.10
CA LEU A 221 -0.74 -23.81 -6.93
C LEU A 221 -0.57 -23.12 -8.27
N SER A 222 -1.66 -22.55 -8.77
CA SER A 222 -1.64 -21.68 -9.94
C SER A 222 -1.77 -20.23 -9.51
N VAL A 223 -0.95 -19.34 -10.09
CA VAL A 223 -1.01 -17.89 -9.86
C VAL A 223 -1.18 -17.18 -11.20
N ALA A 224 -2.14 -16.27 -11.31
CA ALA A 224 -2.40 -15.55 -12.54
C ALA A 224 -2.79 -14.09 -12.26
N ARG A 225 -2.41 -13.21 -13.18
CA ARG A 225 -2.84 -11.81 -13.18
C ARG A 225 -4.22 -11.70 -13.83
N TYR A 226 -5.17 -10.94 -13.22
CA TYR A 226 -6.53 -10.84 -13.75
C TYR A 226 -6.80 -9.54 -14.51
N ASP A 227 -6.01 -8.48 -14.28
CA ASP A 227 -6.18 -7.19 -15.00
C ASP A 227 -4.83 -6.46 -15.13
N ARG A 228 -4.83 -5.30 -15.75
CA ARG A 228 -3.69 -4.39 -15.88
C ARG A 228 -4.18 -2.96 -15.77
N ILE A 229 -3.39 -2.09 -15.18
CA ILE A 229 -3.63 -0.65 -15.31
C ILE A 229 -3.52 -0.31 -16.80
N ARG A 230 -4.64 0.09 -17.39
CA ARG A 230 -4.73 0.33 -18.85
C ARG A 230 -4.18 1.71 -19.20
N ASP A 231 -3.47 1.79 -20.31
CA ASP A 231 -3.17 3.07 -20.94
C ASP A 231 -4.40 3.51 -21.74
N GLU A 232 -5.05 4.56 -21.26
CA GLU A 232 -6.07 5.21 -22.07
C GLU A 232 -5.42 6.03 -23.20
N PRO A 233 -6.07 6.13 -24.38
CA PRO A 233 -5.65 7.07 -25.40
C PRO A 233 -5.59 8.48 -24.83
N ALA A 234 -4.60 9.28 -25.27
CA ALA A 234 -4.56 10.67 -24.87
C ALA A 234 -5.85 11.38 -25.30
N ALA A 235 -6.44 12.13 -24.38
CA ALA A 235 -7.68 12.87 -24.65
C ALA A 235 -7.44 13.91 -25.75
N GLU A 236 -8.37 14.00 -26.69
CA GLU A 236 -8.33 14.95 -27.81
C GLU A 236 -8.49 16.41 -27.34
N ALA A 237 -9.29 16.62 -26.29
CA ALA A 237 -9.55 17.94 -25.73
C ALA A 237 -9.26 17.96 -24.21
N LEU A 238 -8.54 18.99 -23.78
CA LEU A 238 -8.09 19.10 -22.38
C LEU A 238 -9.21 19.39 -21.39
N GLU A 239 -10.11 20.32 -21.68
CA GLU A 239 -11.15 20.72 -20.71
C GLU A 239 -12.13 19.58 -20.40
N PRO A 240 -12.61 18.78 -21.38
CA PRO A 240 -13.38 17.59 -21.08
C PRO A 240 -12.59 16.55 -20.25
N ALA A 241 -11.29 16.37 -20.53
CA ALA A 241 -10.46 15.45 -19.75
C ALA A 241 -10.28 15.88 -18.30
N ILE A 242 -10.09 17.18 -18.05
CA ILE A 242 -10.02 17.74 -16.69
C ILE A 242 -11.39 17.62 -16.00
N ALA A 243 -12.49 17.88 -16.69
CA ALA A 243 -13.83 17.69 -16.14
C ALA A 243 -14.11 16.23 -15.77
N GLN A 244 -13.71 15.29 -16.63
CA GLN A 244 -13.81 13.85 -16.35
C GLN A 244 -12.93 13.46 -15.14
N LEU A 245 -11.68 13.91 -15.09
CA LEU A 245 -10.82 13.67 -13.93
C LEU A 245 -11.47 14.19 -12.65
N ARG A 246 -12.08 15.40 -12.69
CA ARG A 246 -12.79 15.93 -11.54
C ARG A 246 -13.98 15.06 -11.13
N ALA A 247 -14.78 14.61 -12.08
CA ALA A 247 -15.92 13.74 -11.81
C ALA A 247 -15.50 12.41 -11.16
N GLU A 248 -14.40 11.82 -11.65
CA GLU A 248 -13.85 10.58 -11.06
C GLU A 248 -13.28 10.80 -9.66
N LEU A 249 -12.63 11.94 -9.40
CA LEU A 249 -12.16 12.31 -8.06
C LEU A 249 -13.33 12.49 -7.09
N ASP A 250 -14.38 13.23 -7.49
CA ASP A 250 -15.57 13.44 -6.69
C ASP A 250 -16.26 12.08 -6.39
N ARG A 251 -16.41 11.20 -7.39
CA ARG A 251 -16.99 9.86 -7.23
C ARG A 251 -16.18 8.99 -6.26
N ALA A 252 -14.85 8.90 -6.48
CA ALA A 252 -13.98 8.05 -5.68
C ALA A 252 -13.96 8.46 -4.20
N VAL A 253 -13.92 9.77 -3.92
CA VAL A 253 -13.98 10.28 -2.54
C VAL A 253 -15.35 10.01 -1.95
N ASP A 254 -16.43 10.26 -2.70
CA ASP A 254 -17.82 10.08 -2.26
C ASP A 254 -18.11 8.60 -1.90
N GLU A 255 -17.73 7.65 -2.75
CA GLU A 255 -17.86 6.22 -2.48
C GLU A 255 -17.01 5.75 -1.29
N GLN A 256 -15.81 6.30 -1.13
CA GLN A 256 -14.91 5.93 -0.03
C GLN A 256 -15.25 6.61 1.31
N LEU A 257 -16.18 7.57 1.32
CA LEU A 257 -16.78 8.10 2.55
C LEU A 257 -17.87 7.21 3.14
N ILE A 258 -18.42 6.25 2.38
CA ILE A 258 -19.50 5.39 2.84
C ILE A 258 -19.00 4.48 3.96
N SER A 259 -19.63 4.61 5.15
CA SER A 259 -19.25 3.88 6.36
C SER A 259 -20.38 3.94 7.38
N ASP A 260 -20.57 2.86 8.15
CA ASP A 260 -21.50 2.82 9.29
C ASP A 260 -20.81 3.22 10.62
N VAL A 261 -19.53 3.61 10.55
CA VAL A 261 -18.70 4.03 11.70
C VAL A 261 -18.04 5.38 11.41
N PRO A 262 -17.51 6.08 12.44
CA PRO A 262 -16.85 7.37 12.26
C PRO A 262 -15.70 7.31 11.24
N VAL A 263 -15.65 8.33 10.36
CA VAL A 263 -14.65 8.50 9.30
C VAL A 263 -13.78 9.71 9.61
N GLY A 264 -12.51 9.59 9.34
CA GLY A 264 -11.55 10.69 9.39
C GLY A 264 -10.76 10.81 8.09
N ALA A 265 -9.92 11.85 8.03
CA ALA A 265 -8.97 12.05 6.95
C ALA A 265 -7.66 12.64 7.46
N THR A 266 -6.54 12.32 6.81
CA THR A 266 -5.24 12.89 7.14
C THR A 266 -5.02 14.22 6.43
N VAL A 267 -4.47 15.22 7.15
CA VAL A 267 -4.22 16.57 6.67
C VAL A 267 -2.73 16.87 6.76
N SER A 268 -2.00 16.78 5.65
CA SER A 268 -0.57 17.14 5.60
C SER A 268 -0.33 18.58 5.12
N GLY A 269 -1.36 19.30 4.63
CA GLY A 269 -1.19 20.59 3.96
C GLY A 269 -0.59 20.49 2.56
N GLY A 270 -0.25 19.28 2.09
CA GLY A 270 0.13 18.99 0.71
C GLY A 270 -1.08 18.91 -0.22
N LEU A 271 -0.85 19.02 -1.53
CA LEU A 271 -1.92 19.05 -2.54
C LEU A 271 -2.84 17.82 -2.47
N ASP A 272 -2.27 16.62 -2.31
CA ASP A 272 -3.00 15.34 -2.40
C ASP A 272 -3.96 15.16 -1.23
N SER A 273 -3.48 15.24 0.01
CA SER A 273 -4.32 15.12 1.21
C SER A 273 -5.36 16.23 1.26
N SER A 274 -4.97 17.46 0.89
CA SER A 274 -5.88 18.60 0.83
C SER A 274 -6.99 18.41 -0.21
N THR A 275 -6.67 17.77 -1.36
CA THR A 275 -7.67 17.39 -2.37
C THR A 275 -8.69 16.43 -1.77
N VAL A 276 -8.25 15.35 -1.14
CA VAL A 276 -9.16 14.35 -0.55
C VAL A 276 -10.05 15.00 0.51
N VAL A 277 -9.48 15.81 1.41
CA VAL A 277 -10.23 16.49 2.47
C VAL A 277 -11.25 17.49 1.92
N ALA A 278 -10.86 18.31 0.93
CA ALA A 278 -11.76 19.30 0.34
C ALA A 278 -12.93 18.65 -0.45
N LEU A 279 -12.66 17.54 -1.15
CA LEU A 279 -13.72 16.80 -1.85
C LEU A 279 -14.62 16.06 -0.87
N ALA A 280 -14.07 15.51 0.22
CA ALA A 280 -14.84 14.90 1.31
C ALA A 280 -15.78 15.93 1.97
N ASP A 281 -15.29 17.13 2.27
CA ASP A 281 -16.11 18.23 2.79
C ASP A 281 -17.26 18.58 1.84
N ARG A 282 -16.99 18.73 0.54
CA ARG A 282 -18.01 19.05 -0.47
C ARG A 282 -19.08 17.97 -0.58
N ALA A 283 -18.67 16.71 -0.62
CA ALA A 283 -19.61 15.58 -0.66
C ALA A 283 -20.53 15.56 0.57
N ARG A 284 -19.97 15.78 1.76
CA ARG A 284 -20.72 15.83 3.02
C ARG A 284 -21.67 17.01 3.08
N VAL A 285 -21.23 18.20 2.66
CA VAL A 285 -22.10 19.38 2.57
C VAL A 285 -23.26 19.14 1.60
N ALA A 286 -22.98 18.56 0.42
CA ALA A 286 -24.02 18.23 -0.57
C ALA A 286 -25.04 17.21 -0.04
N ARG A 287 -24.61 16.24 0.75
CA ARG A 287 -25.47 15.24 1.42
C ARG A 287 -26.15 15.75 2.68
N GLN A 288 -25.86 16.96 3.12
CA GLN A 288 -26.29 17.51 4.41
C GLN A 288 -25.91 16.62 5.61
N ASP A 289 -24.78 15.94 5.51
CA ASP A 289 -24.26 15.05 6.54
C ASP A 289 -23.88 15.84 7.80
N ARG A 290 -24.49 15.49 8.94
CA ARG A 290 -24.30 16.14 10.24
C ARG A 290 -23.35 15.38 11.17
N THR A 291 -22.84 14.24 10.76
CA THR A 291 -21.83 13.52 11.56
C THR A 291 -20.51 14.30 11.58
N THR A 292 -19.65 14.04 12.54
CA THR A 292 -18.36 14.72 12.64
C THR A 292 -17.33 14.07 11.70
N LEU A 293 -16.66 14.87 10.87
CA LEU A 293 -15.46 14.44 10.14
C LEU A 293 -14.21 14.70 11.02
N HIS A 294 -13.48 13.65 11.36
CA HIS A 294 -12.25 13.78 12.15
C HIS A 294 -11.06 14.06 11.24
N LEU A 295 -10.34 15.15 11.48
CA LEU A 295 -9.20 15.59 10.67
C LEU A 295 -7.90 15.47 11.47
N PHE A 296 -6.99 14.60 11.01
CA PHE A 296 -5.75 14.30 11.70
C PHE A 296 -4.59 15.01 11.02
N ALA A 297 -4.01 16.01 11.70
CA ALA A 297 -2.91 16.81 11.22
C ALA A 297 -1.61 16.41 11.94
N TYR A 298 -0.70 15.76 11.20
CA TYR A 298 0.62 15.41 11.73
C TYR A 298 1.58 16.59 11.61
N HIS A 299 2.37 16.83 12.65
CA HIS A 299 3.47 17.78 12.64
C HIS A 299 4.69 17.20 13.38
N ASP A 300 5.85 17.68 13.05
CA ASP A 300 7.09 17.37 13.75
C ASP A 300 7.77 18.69 14.15
N ASP A 301 7.93 18.88 15.47
CA ASP A 301 8.53 20.13 16.00
C ASP A 301 10.04 20.24 15.72
N GLY A 302 10.70 19.14 15.31
CA GLY A 302 12.09 19.11 14.88
C GLY A 302 12.29 19.26 13.37
N ALA A 303 11.22 19.41 12.59
CA ALA A 303 11.31 19.53 11.14
C ALA A 303 11.87 20.91 10.72
N GLU A 304 12.80 20.93 9.74
CA GLU A 304 13.35 22.18 9.17
C GLU A 304 12.27 23.04 8.51
N GLN A 305 11.16 22.45 8.10
CA GLN A 305 10.06 23.15 7.42
C GLN A 305 8.73 22.81 8.10
N ASP A 306 8.01 23.84 8.50
CA ASP A 306 6.71 23.75 9.16
C ASP A 306 5.57 23.80 8.15
N GLU A 307 4.78 22.74 8.05
CA GLU A 307 3.61 22.65 7.17
C GLU A 307 2.31 23.19 7.83
N ARG A 308 2.33 23.52 9.12
CA ARG A 308 1.14 23.92 9.90
C ARG A 308 0.37 25.11 9.29
N ALA A 309 1.06 26.02 8.61
CA ALA A 309 0.39 27.12 7.93
C ALA A 309 -0.54 26.64 6.80
N TYR A 310 -0.10 25.64 6.02
CA TYR A 310 -0.89 25.03 4.95
C TYR A 310 -2.00 24.15 5.50
N GLN A 311 -1.72 23.38 6.56
CA GLN A 311 -2.72 22.59 7.27
C GLN A 311 -3.85 23.49 7.78
N ARG A 312 -3.52 24.59 8.47
CA ARG A 312 -4.51 25.57 8.95
C ARG A 312 -5.32 26.20 7.83
N ALA A 313 -4.70 26.50 6.68
CA ALA A 313 -5.40 27.04 5.52
C ALA A 313 -6.44 26.06 4.98
N VAL A 314 -6.14 24.75 4.93
CA VAL A 314 -7.11 23.70 4.57
C VAL A 314 -8.21 23.62 5.62
N LEU A 315 -7.85 23.47 6.89
CA LEU A 315 -8.79 23.30 8.00
C LEU A 315 -9.80 24.45 8.09
N SER A 316 -9.34 25.70 7.88
CA SER A 316 -10.22 26.87 7.89
C SER A 316 -11.17 26.94 6.69
N SER A 317 -10.98 26.14 5.64
CA SER A 317 -11.85 26.09 4.47
C SER A 317 -12.99 25.05 4.59
N ILE A 318 -12.94 24.17 5.59
CA ILE A 318 -13.91 23.09 5.81
C ILE A 318 -15.22 23.67 6.36
N ARG A 319 -16.35 23.25 5.79
CA ARG A 319 -17.70 23.73 6.13
C ARG A 319 -18.56 22.70 6.84
N SER A 320 -18.32 21.41 6.58
CA SER A 320 -19.04 20.34 7.28
C SER A 320 -18.62 20.27 8.75
N PRO A 321 -19.45 19.71 9.64
CA PRO A 321 -19.05 19.48 11.04
C PRO A 321 -17.74 18.67 11.10
N HIS A 322 -16.73 19.18 11.81
CA HIS A 322 -15.44 18.53 11.91
C HIS A 322 -14.75 18.75 13.25
N GLU A 323 -13.81 17.85 13.57
CA GLU A 323 -12.93 17.93 14.73
C GLU A 323 -11.48 17.74 14.28
N VAL A 324 -10.56 18.54 14.82
CA VAL A 324 -9.15 18.52 14.43
C VAL A 324 -8.29 17.93 15.52
N HIS A 325 -7.53 16.89 15.16
CA HIS A 325 -6.57 16.21 16.02
C HIS A 325 -5.15 16.52 15.56
N TRP A 326 -4.39 17.22 16.40
CA TRP A 326 -2.97 17.49 16.14
C TRP A 326 -2.13 16.33 16.68
N VAL A 327 -1.34 15.71 15.82
CA VAL A 327 -0.55 14.52 16.14
C VAL A 327 0.93 14.80 15.91
N SER A 328 1.76 14.42 16.86
CA SER A 328 3.21 14.45 16.72
C SER A 328 3.82 13.09 17.11
N SER A 329 5.03 12.85 16.64
CA SER A 329 5.79 11.66 17.00
C SER A 329 6.88 11.98 18.02
N ASN A 330 7.25 10.98 18.83
CA ASN A 330 8.24 11.14 19.88
C ASN A 330 9.26 9.99 19.85
N PRO A 331 10.57 10.27 19.69
CA PRO A 331 11.61 9.23 19.67
C PRO A 331 11.67 8.37 20.93
N ALA A 332 11.44 8.94 22.11
CA ALA A 332 11.44 8.17 23.38
C ALA A 332 10.25 7.21 23.45
N ALA A 333 9.08 7.61 22.94
CA ALA A 333 7.92 6.73 22.85
C ALA A 333 8.14 5.59 21.84
N LEU A 334 8.82 5.86 20.73
CA LEU A 334 9.22 4.81 19.79
C LEU A 334 10.20 3.83 20.45
N LEU A 335 11.21 4.32 21.15
CA LEU A 335 12.17 3.48 21.86
C LEU A 335 11.46 2.55 22.86
N ALA A 336 10.56 3.08 23.69
CA ALA A 336 9.79 2.31 24.66
C ALA A 336 8.90 1.24 24.00
N GLY A 337 8.40 1.49 22.80
CA GLY A 337 7.52 0.61 22.02
C GLY A 337 8.19 -0.12 20.85
N PHE A 338 9.51 -0.07 20.71
CA PHE A 338 10.20 -0.45 19.47
C PHE A 338 9.92 -1.91 19.04
N THR A 339 9.98 -2.86 19.97
CA THR A 339 9.67 -4.28 19.68
C THR A 339 8.23 -4.45 19.18
N ARG A 340 7.26 -3.74 19.79
CA ARG A 340 5.86 -3.76 19.36
C ARG A 340 5.70 -3.15 17.98
N TYR A 341 6.38 -2.04 17.71
CA TYR A 341 6.39 -1.40 16.40
C TYR A 341 6.95 -2.34 15.32
N VAL A 342 8.13 -2.96 15.55
CA VAL A 342 8.73 -3.94 14.63
C VAL A 342 7.78 -5.12 14.37
N ARG A 343 7.11 -5.64 15.40
CA ARG A 343 6.13 -6.72 15.25
C ARG A 343 4.94 -6.34 14.36
N HIS A 344 4.43 -5.11 14.46
CA HIS A 344 3.32 -4.65 13.62
C HIS A 344 3.79 -4.30 12.21
N GLN A 345 4.96 -3.69 12.09
CA GLN A 345 5.54 -3.35 10.80
C GLN A 345 5.92 -4.58 9.99
N GLU A 346 6.38 -5.65 10.65
CA GLU A 346 6.99 -6.84 10.03
C GLU A 346 8.22 -6.44 9.20
N GLU A 347 8.16 -6.53 7.85
CA GLU A 347 9.29 -6.13 7.02
C GLU A 347 9.67 -4.66 7.23
N PRO A 348 10.98 -4.34 7.27
CA PRO A 348 11.44 -3.01 7.62
C PRO A 348 11.11 -1.98 6.53
N TYR A 349 10.87 -0.75 6.95
CA TYR A 349 10.75 0.41 6.08
C TYR A 349 12.08 1.17 5.99
N ALA A 350 12.30 1.90 4.89
CA ALA A 350 13.59 2.54 4.60
C ALA A 350 13.99 3.63 5.58
N ASP A 351 13.02 4.23 6.27
CA ASP A 351 13.17 5.29 7.25
C ASP A 351 12.07 5.22 8.32
N VAL A 352 12.03 6.21 9.21
CA VAL A 352 11.10 6.25 10.34
C VAL A 352 9.73 6.87 9.99
N SER A 353 9.46 7.22 8.72
CA SER A 353 8.21 7.90 8.34
C SER A 353 6.95 7.06 8.60
N SER A 354 7.03 5.73 8.51
CA SER A 354 5.93 4.83 8.88
C SER A 354 5.52 4.94 10.36
N TYR A 355 6.40 5.42 11.24
CA TYR A 355 6.04 5.69 12.64
C TYR A 355 5.09 6.88 12.79
N ALA A 356 5.13 7.86 11.90
CA ALA A 356 4.15 8.94 11.87
C ALA A 356 2.74 8.41 11.56
N GLU A 357 2.62 7.47 10.61
CA GLU A 357 1.34 6.80 10.30
C GLU A 357 0.85 5.96 11.49
N TYR A 358 1.77 5.28 12.19
CA TYR A 358 1.47 4.55 13.42
C TYR A 358 0.91 5.47 14.52
N CYS A 359 1.48 6.67 14.70
CA CYS A 359 0.99 7.67 15.66
C CYS A 359 -0.39 8.21 15.25
N LEU A 360 -0.59 8.51 13.96
CA LEU A 360 -1.89 8.95 13.42
C LEU A 360 -2.99 7.91 13.66
N ALA A 361 -2.69 6.63 13.39
CA ALA A 361 -3.64 5.54 13.62
C ALA A 361 -3.95 5.34 15.11
N GLY A 362 -2.95 5.49 15.99
CA GLY A 362 -3.14 5.44 17.44
C GLY A 362 -4.06 6.56 17.95
N GLU A 363 -3.96 7.76 17.40
CA GLU A 363 -4.85 8.88 17.75
C GLU A 363 -6.26 8.68 17.17
N ALA A 364 -6.37 8.16 15.94
CA ALA A 364 -7.65 7.81 15.34
C ALA A 364 -8.41 6.77 16.18
N GLN A 365 -7.73 5.72 16.64
CA GLN A 365 -8.33 4.71 17.52
C GLN A 365 -8.86 5.34 18.83
N LYS A 366 -8.08 6.22 19.49
CA LYS A 366 -8.49 6.91 20.73
C LYS A 366 -9.72 7.79 20.51
N SER A 367 -9.85 8.37 19.31
CA SER A 367 -10.99 9.20 18.90
C SER A 367 -12.18 8.37 18.40
N GLY A 368 -12.13 7.04 18.47
CA GLY A 368 -13.20 6.15 17.99
C GLY A 368 -13.32 6.03 16.48
N VAL A 369 -12.35 6.53 15.72
CA VAL A 369 -12.34 6.51 14.26
C VAL A 369 -11.75 5.21 13.76
N LYS A 370 -12.48 4.52 12.87
CA LYS A 370 -12.04 3.25 12.27
C LYS A 370 -11.66 3.35 10.79
N VAL A 371 -11.92 4.48 10.15
CA VAL A 371 -11.65 4.71 8.72
C VAL A 371 -10.92 6.03 8.54
N LEU A 372 -9.76 6.01 7.84
CA LEU A 372 -8.97 7.19 7.50
C LEU A 372 -8.78 7.31 6.00
N LEU A 373 -9.26 8.39 5.40
CA LEU A 373 -8.95 8.76 4.03
C LEU A 373 -7.57 9.42 3.97
N SER A 374 -6.78 9.09 2.95
CA SER A 374 -5.46 9.69 2.74
C SER A 374 -5.23 10.09 1.28
N GLY A 375 -4.27 11.00 1.07
CA GLY A 375 -3.82 11.44 -0.26
C GLY A 375 -2.74 10.54 -0.88
N LEU A 376 -2.53 9.34 -0.36
CA LEU A 376 -1.51 8.42 -0.84
C LEU A 376 -1.79 8.04 -2.31
N GLY A 377 -0.74 7.92 -3.12
CA GLY A 377 -0.82 7.64 -4.56
C GLY A 377 -0.89 8.87 -5.45
N GLY A 378 -1.15 10.06 -4.89
CA GLY A 378 -1.26 11.28 -5.70
C GLY A 378 0.02 11.67 -6.45
N ASP A 379 1.20 11.38 -5.90
CA ASP A 379 2.47 11.64 -6.58
C ASP A 379 2.70 10.72 -7.77
N GLU A 380 2.34 9.46 -7.63
CA GLU A 380 2.52 8.41 -8.63
C GLU A 380 1.50 8.51 -9.77
N VAL A 381 0.29 8.99 -9.47
CA VAL A 381 -0.76 9.17 -10.47
C VAL A 381 -0.58 10.49 -11.24
N PHE A 382 -0.15 11.58 -10.57
CA PHE A 382 -0.15 12.93 -11.11
C PHE A 382 1.25 13.54 -11.38
N VAL A 383 2.29 12.70 -11.51
CA VAL A 383 3.67 13.19 -11.76
C VAL A 383 4.17 14.09 -10.61
N GLY A 384 4.15 13.58 -9.38
CA GLY A 384 4.47 14.37 -8.18
C GLY A 384 5.93 14.36 -7.77
N TYR A 385 6.77 13.45 -8.30
CA TYR A 385 8.19 13.37 -7.95
C TYR A 385 9.12 13.89 -9.03
N PRO A 386 10.26 14.48 -8.64
CA PRO A 386 11.31 14.85 -9.58
C PRO A 386 11.86 13.69 -10.43
N SER A 387 11.76 12.45 -9.96
CA SER A 387 12.14 11.24 -10.71
C SER A 387 11.37 11.10 -12.04
N PHE A 388 10.17 11.68 -12.13
CA PHE A 388 9.38 11.67 -13.36
C PHE A 388 9.78 12.75 -14.38
N PHE A 389 10.67 13.69 -14.04
CA PHE A 389 11.13 14.72 -15.00
C PHE A 389 11.77 14.11 -16.25
N GLY A 390 12.59 13.07 -16.09
CA GLY A 390 13.24 12.43 -17.23
C GLY A 390 12.25 11.81 -18.22
N PRO A 391 11.38 10.89 -17.80
CA PRO A 391 10.33 10.31 -18.65
C PRO A 391 9.42 11.36 -19.29
N LEU A 392 9.00 12.37 -18.52
CA LEU A 392 8.12 13.43 -19.01
C LEU A 392 8.82 14.30 -20.07
N LEU A 393 10.07 14.69 -19.87
CA LEU A 393 10.83 15.46 -20.86
C LEU A 393 10.99 14.66 -22.16
N LEU A 394 11.25 13.35 -22.08
CA LEU A 394 11.34 12.49 -23.26
C LEU A 394 10.04 12.49 -24.08
N ASP A 395 8.89 12.41 -23.41
CA ASP A 395 7.60 12.44 -24.10
C ASP A 395 7.32 13.84 -24.71
N LEU A 396 7.57 14.92 -23.97
CA LEU A 396 7.41 16.28 -24.48
C LEU A 396 8.26 16.53 -25.74
N MET A 397 9.50 16.08 -25.72
CA MET A 397 10.40 16.19 -26.88
C MET A 397 9.92 15.36 -28.07
N ARG A 398 9.46 14.13 -27.85
CA ARG A 398 8.93 13.24 -28.89
C ARG A 398 7.68 13.80 -29.57
N HIS A 399 6.86 14.53 -28.84
CA HIS A 399 5.62 15.13 -29.35
C HIS A 399 5.79 16.59 -29.83
N GLY A 400 7.03 17.13 -29.81
CA GLY A 400 7.30 18.50 -30.25
C GLY A 400 6.80 19.58 -29.28
N GLU A 401 6.51 19.22 -28.03
CA GLU A 401 5.95 20.10 -26.98
C GLU A 401 7.02 20.94 -26.30
N PHE A 402 7.82 21.66 -27.11
CA PHE A 402 8.98 22.44 -26.61
C PHE A 402 8.62 23.53 -25.60
N GLY A 403 7.43 24.14 -25.74
CA GLY A 403 6.92 25.13 -24.79
C GLY A 403 6.68 24.53 -23.40
N ALA A 404 6.10 23.32 -23.32
CA ALA A 404 5.90 22.59 -22.07
C ALA A 404 7.23 22.11 -21.47
N ALA A 405 8.15 21.63 -22.29
CA ALA A 405 9.50 21.25 -21.89
C ALA A 405 10.25 22.42 -21.24
N ARG A 406 10.19 23.61 -21.85
CA ARG A 406 10.80 24.84 -21.30
C ARG A 406 10.18 25.22 -19.94
N ARG A 407 8.85 25.16 -19.82
CA ARG A 407 8.16 25.41 -18.52
C ARG A 407 8.64 24.44 -17.45
N MET A 408 8.71 23.14 -17.75
CA MET A 408 9.16 22.10 -16.82
C MET A 408 10.61 22.35 -16.36
N ILE A 409 11.51 22.69 -17.29
CA ILE A 409 12.90 23.04 -16.97
C ILE A 409 12.92 24.27 -16.05
N GLY A 410 12.08 25.27 -16.34
CA GLY A 410 12.00 26.51 -15.56
C GLY A 410 11.57 26.31 -14.10
N VAL A 411 10.69 25.36 -13.82
CA VAL A 411 10.21 25.08 -12.45
C VAL A 411 11.11 24.09 -11.67
N ALA A 412 12.04 23.42 -12.35
CA ALA A 412 12.89 22.39 -11.72
C ALA A 412 13.71 22.90 -10.50
N PRO A 413 14.32 24.09 -10.50
CA PRO A 413 15.05 24.58 -9.34
C PRO A 413 14.19 24.74 -8.09
N GLU A 414 12.95 25.18 -8.24
CA GLU A 414 12.00 25.37 -7.14
C GLU A 414 11.51 24.02 -6.60
N VAL A 415 11.15 23.11 -7.51
CA VAL A 415 10.71 21.74 -7.14
C VAL A 415 11.82 20.95 -6.43
N LEU A 416 13.07 21.18 -6.83
CA LEU A 416 14.24 20.51 -6.23
C LEU A 416 14.79 21.22 -4.99
N GLY A 417 14.30 22.44 -4.69
CA GLY A 417 14.86 23.27 -3.63
C GLY A 417 16.33 23.66 -3.84
N ARG A 418 16.83 23.60 -5.09
CA ARG A 418 18.24 23.84 -5.45
C ARG A 418 18.36 24.92 -6.52
N LYS A 419 18.98 26.04 -6.17
CA LYS A 419 19.29 27.10 -7.14
C LYS A 419 20.16 26.53 -8.27
N GLY A 420 19.81 26.83 -9.52
CA GLY A 420 20.58 26.40 -10.70
C GLY A 420 20.33 24.97 -11.20
N ALA A 421 19.36 24.23 -10.65
CA ALA A 421 19.06 22.84 -11.05
C ALA A 421 18.34 22.71 -12.41
N TYR A 422 18.49 23.65 -13.32
CA TYR A 422 17.87 23.62 -14.67
C TYR A 422 18.36 22.46 -15.54
N ALA A 423 19.59 21.98 -15.34
CA ALA A 423 20.13 20.84 -16.07
C ALA A 423 19.57 19.48 -15.61
N PHE A 424 18.95 19.42 -14.44
CA PHE A 424 18.49 18.14 -13.86
C PHE A 424 17.46 17.41 -14.76
N PRO A 425 16.42 18.04 -15.31
CA PRO A 425 15.49 17.35 -16.20
C PRO A 425 16.16 16.76 -17.45
N MET A 426 17.16 17.47 -18.01
CA MET A 426 17.92 16.99 -19.18
C MET A 426 18.82 15.80 -18.82
N ALA A 427 19.54 15.88 -17.70
CA ALA A 427 20.33 14.77 -17.19
C ALA A 427 19.46 13.54 -16.87
N ALA A 428 18.29 13.76 -16.27
CA ALA A 428 17.32 12.72 -16.01
C ALA A 428 16.76 12.10 -17.30
N ALA A 429 16.47 12.91 -18.33
CA ALA A 429 16.03 12.42 -19.63
C ALA A 429 17.12 11.57 -20.30
N ALA A 430 18.37 12.02 -20.31
CA ALA A 430 19.49 11.26 -20.83
C ALA A 430 19.67 9.93 -20.08
N TYR A 431 19.57 9.95 -18.75
CA TYR A 431 19.60 8.74 -17.93
C TYR A 431 18.45 7.77 -18.30
N HIS A 432 17.23 8.27 -18.47
CA HIS A 432 16.07 7.45 -18.85
C HIS A 432 16.09 6.99 -20.31
N ALA A 433 16.86 7.64 -21.19
CA ALA A 433 17.10 7.18 -22.55
C ALA A 433 18.04 5.96 -22.62
N LEU A 434 18.84 5.72 -21.58
CA LEU A 434 19.68 4.51 -21.50
C LEU A 434 18.81 3.24 -21.40
N PRO A 435 19.28 2.09 -21.91
CA PRO A 435 18.61 0.81 -21.69
C PRO A 435 18.36 0.57 -20.20
N ALA A 436 17.14 0.19 -19.85
CA ALA A 436 16.73 0.04 -18.45
C ALA A 436 17.67 -0.85 -17.63
N ARG A 437 18.14 -1.95 -18.23
CA ARG A 437 19.11 -2.87 -17.58
C ARG A 437 20.41 -2.17 -17.18
N VAL A 438 21.00 -1.36 -18.07
CA VAL A 438 22.25 -0.63 -17.81
C VAL A 438 22.05 0.37 -16.68
N ARG A 439 20.99 1.17 -16.78
CA ARG A 439 20.63 2.18 -15.81
C ARG A 439 20.46 1.59 -14.41
N ASN A 440 19.74 0.47 -14.30
CA ASN A 440 19.36 -0.12 -13.03
C ASN A 440 20.52 -0.89 -12.39
N GLY A 441 21.27 -1.64 -13.18
CA GLY A 441 22.50 -2.29 -12.70
C GLY A 441 23.50 -1.28 -12.13
N TRP A 442 23.72 -0.17 -12.84
CA TRP A 442 24.62 0.89 -12.35
C TRP A 442 24.11 1.58 -11.08
N SER A 443 22.80 1.87 -11.03
CA SER A 443 22.16 2.44 -9.83
C SER A 443 22.26 1.50 -8.64
N ALA A 444 21.98 0.20 -8.84
CA ALA A 444 22.05 -0.81 -7.79
C ALA A 444 23.49 -0.97 -7.25
N LEU A 445 24.49 -1.03 -8.12
CA LEU A 445 25.90 -1.12 -7.73
C LEU A 445 26.34 0.09 -6.90
N ARG A 446 26.04 1.31 -7.37
CA ARG A 446 26.36 2.53 -6.64
C ARG A 446 25.71 2.58 -5.26
N ASN A 447 24.42 2.24 -5.19
CA ASN A 447 23.67 2.30 -3.94
C ASN A 447 24.10 1.19 -2.97
N ALA A 448 24.44 0.00 -3.46
CA ALA A 448 24.97 -1.09 -2.64
C ALA A 448 26.32 -0.69 -1.99
N HIS A 449 27.22 -0.07 -2.75
CA HIS A 449 28.47 0.46 -2.22
C HIS A 449 28.23 1.54 -1.16
N ALA A 450 27.34 2.51 -1.44
CA ALA A 450 26.97 3.57 -0.48
C ALA A 450 26.28 3.02 0.78
N ALA A 451 25.63 1.86 0.70
CA ALA A 451 25.05 1.14 1.84
C ALA A 451 26.06 0.35 2.67
N GLY A 452 27.35 0.38 2.33
CA GLY A 452 28.41 -0.35 3.02
C GLY A 452 28.42 -1.85 2.77
N LEU A 453 27.84 -2.32 1.65
CA LEU A 453 27.88 -3.73 1.27
C LEU A 453 29.27 -4.09 0.73
N GLY A 454 29.80 -5.26 1.10
CA GLY A 454 31.03 -5.81 0.59
C GLY A 454 30.96 -6.10 -0.93
N VAL A 455 32.10 -6.33 -1.56
CA VAL A 455 32.22 -6.48 -3.04
C VAL A 455 31.28 -7.55 -3.59
N THR A 456 31.25 -8.74 -2.98
CA THR A 456 30.41 -9.87 -3.43
C THR A 456 28.93 -9.53 -3.33
N ALA A 457 28.48 -8.94 -2.22
CA ALA A 457 27.10 -8.49 -2.01
C ALA A 457 26.71 -7.38 -3.00
N THR A 458 27.62 -6.43 -3.26
CA THR A 458 27.42 -5.35 -4.24
C THR A 458 27.22 -5.90 -5.65
N LEU A 459 28.06 -6.85 -6.09
CA LEU A 459 27.92 -7.49 -7.40
C LEU A 459 26.64 -8.31 -7.51
N ARG A 460 26.26 -9.02 -6.44
CA ARG A 460 25.01 -9.78 -6.37
C ARG A 460 23.78 -8.86 -6.48
N THR A 461 23.75 -7.74 -5.78
CA THR A 461 22.69 -6.72 -5.87
C THR A 461 22.56 -6.16 -7.28
N GLY A 462 23.67 -5.87 -7.95
CA GLY A 462 23.67 -5.42 -9.34
C GLY A 462 23.14 -6.47 -10.31
N ALA A 463 23.51 -7.73 -10.14
CA ALA A 463 23.03 -8.84 -10.96
C ALA A 463 21.53 -9.11 -10.73
N ASP A 464 21.07 -9.03 -9.49
CA ASP A 464 19.66 -9.17 -9.12
C ASP A 464 18.80 -8.05 -9.74
N ALA A 465 19.20 -6.80 -9.58
CA ALA A 465 18.54 -5.66 -10.20
C ALA A 465 18.48 -5.75 -11.74
N TRP A 466 19.50 -6.37 -12.35
CA TRP A 466 19.52 -6.63 -13.79
C TRP A 466 18.47 -7.67 -14.22
N ARG A 467 18.21 -8.70 -13.41
CA ARG A 467 17.29 -9.79 -13.72
C ARG A 467 15.83 -9.38 -13.55
N HIS A 468 15.52 -8.69 -12.45
CA HIS A 468 14.15 -8.45 -11.98
C HIS A 468 13.56 -7.12 -12.39
N TRP A 469 14.27 -6.35 -13.23
CA TRP A 469 13.70 -5.08 -13.67
C TRP A 469 12.57 -5.27 -14.68
N HIS A 470 11.37 -4.88 -14.28
CA HIS A 470 10.19 -4.99 -15.11
C HIS A 470 10.25 -4.06 -16.31
N ARG A 471 9.92 -4.60 -17.49
CA ARG A 471 9.56 -3.81 -18.66
C ARG A 471 8.13 -3.33 -18.46
N HIS A 472 7.97 -2.03 -18.26
CA HIS A 472 6.64 -1.44 -18.28
C HIS A 472 6.28 -1.10 -19.71
N ASP A 473 5.29 -1.80 -20.25
CA ASP A 473 4.71 -1.53 -21.56
C ASP A 473 3.69 -0.40 -21.41
N GLY A 474 4.13 0.85 -21.52
CA GLY A 474 3.28 2.03 -21.49
C GLY A 474 3.31 2.80 -22.80
N ARG A 475 2.21 3.45 -23.18
CA ARG A 475 2.21 4.46 -24.23
C ARG A 475 2.95 5.69 -23.73
N GLY A 476 4.19 5.86 -24.20
CA GLY A 476 5.10 6.92 -23.76
C GLY A 476 5.89 6.58 -22.48
N ALA A 477 6.98 7.32 -22.29
CA ALA A 477 7.90 7.12 -21.17
C ALA A 477 7.27 7.51 -19.84
N THR A 478 6.40 8.53 -19.83
CA THR A 478 5.75 9.01 -18.61
C THR A 478 4.79 7.97 -18.04
N ASN A 479 3.82 7.48 -18.85
CA ASN A 479 2.86 6.49 -18.38
C ASN A 479 3.54 5.18 -17.97
N ALA A 480 4.59 4.77 -18.70
CA ALA A 480 5.40 3.62 -18.29
C ALA A 480 6.07 3.81 -16.92
N ALA A 481 6.60 5.01 -16.64
CA ALA A 481 7.23 5.32 -15.36
C ALA A 481 6.21 5.39 -14.20
N LEU A 482 5.05 6.01 -14.42
CA LEU A 482 3.96 6.08 -13.44
C LEU A 482 3.42 4.69 -13.11
N ARG A 483 3.16 3.87 -14.15
CA ARG A 483 2.72 2.49 -13.96
C ARG A 483 3.74 1.69 -13.16
N GLY A 484 5.04 1.83 -13.49
CA GLY A 484 6.10 1.21 -12.73
C GLY A 484 6.11 1.59 -11.26
N ALA A 485 5.84 2.86 -10.95
CA ALA A 485 5.75 3.32 -9.58
C ALA A 485 4.52 2.72 -8.85
N ILE A 486 3.40 2.57 -9.55
CA ILE A 486 2.16 2.04 -8.96
C ILE A 486 2.21 0.52 -8.82
N GLU A 487 2.74 -0.20 -9.81
CA GLU A 487 2.68 -1.67 -9.84
C GLU A 487 3.86 -2.36 -9.13
N SER A 488 5.02 -1.67 -8.95
CA SER A 488 6.21 -2.37 -8.47
C SER A 488 7.08 -1.63 -7.45
N TRP A 489 7.59 -0.42 -7.72
CA TRP A 489 8.73 0.06 -6.92
C TRP A 489 8.40 1.16 -5.89
N CYS A 490 7.16 1.61 -5.78
CA CYS A 490 6.80 2.73 -4.89
C CYS A 490 5.52 2.47 -4.08
N ILE A 491 4.38 2.38 -4.78
CA ILE A 491 3.06 2.25 -4.16
C ILE A 491 2.88 0.96 -3.35
N PRO A 492 3.29 -0.24 -3.82
CA PRO A 492 3.09 -1.46 -3.03
C PRO A 492 3.69 -1.36 -1.63
N ARG A 493 4.89 -0.78 -1.51
CA ARG A 493 5.56 -0.57 -0.23
C ARG A 493 4.82 0.43 0.66
N PHE A 494 4.39 1.57 0.12
CA PHE A 494 3.63 2.55 0.89
C PHE A 494 2.30 1.99 1.38
N LEU A 495 1.58 1.28 0.51
CA LEU A 495 0.31 0.64 0.86
C LEU A 495 0.48 -0.42 1.94
N LEU A 496 1.52 -1.25 1.82
CA LEU A 496 1.81 -2.29 2.79
C LEU A 496 2.04 -1.71 4.19
N HIS A 497 2.88 -0.67 4.29
CA HIS A 497 3.18 -0.04 5.58
C HIS A 497 1.99 0.75 6.12
N SER A 498 1.26 1.45 5.26
CA SER A 498 0.04 2.16 5.66
C SER A 498 -1.04 1.20 6.20
N ASP A 499 -1.25 0.06 5.53
CA ASP A 499 -2.16 -0.98 6.00
C ASP A 499 -1.72 -1.52 7.38
N ARG A 500 -0.46 -1.88 7.54
CA ARG A 500 0.07 -2.43 8.80
C ARG A 500 0.04 -1.43 9.95
N MET A 501 0.44 -0.18 9.70
CA MET A 501 0.45 0.86 10.73
C MET A 501 -0.96 1.26 11.14
N GLY A 502 -1.87 1.38 10.19
CA GLY A 502 -3.29 1.60 10.44
C GLY A 502 -3.90 0.49 11.26
N LEU A 503 -3.71 -0.75 10.81
CA LEU A 503 -4.35 -1.91 11.46
C LEU A 503 -3.66 -2.38 12.73
N ALA A 504 -2.46 -1.90 13.06
CA ALA A 504 -1.91 -2.04 14.41
C ALA A 504 -2.86 -1.50 15.48
N TYR A 505 -3.77 -0.61 15.08
CA TYR A 505 -4.78 0.04 15.91
C TYR A 505 -6.22 -0.21 15.44
N GLY A 506 -6.44 -1.13 14.51
CA GLY A 506 -7.78 -1.40 13.98
C GLY A 506 -8.36 -0.23 13.17
N VAL A 507 -7.52 0.52 12.46
CA VAL A 507 -7.91 1.65 11.62
C VAL A 507 -7.67 1.33 10.15
N GLU A 508 -8.72 1.42 9.34
CA GLU A 508 -8.67 1.20 7.90
C GLU A 508 -8.22 2.43 7.14
N GLY A 509 -7.13 2.32 6.36
CA GLY A 509 -6.76 3.34 5.38
C GLY A 509 -7.54 3.21 4.08
N ARG A 510 -8.04 4.33 3.52
CA ARG A 510 -8.65 4.44 2.19
C ARG A 510 -7.88 5.45 1.34
N VAL A 511 -7.72 5.14 0.05
CA VAL A 511 -6.81 5.85 -0.87
C VAL A 511 -7.52 6.25 -2.17
N PRO A 512 -8.42 7.26 -2.14
CA PRO A 512 -9.24 7.62 -3.29
C PRO A 512 -8.45 7.98 -4.56
N LEU A 513 -7.22 8.48 -4.41
CA LEU A 513 -6.38 8.85 -5.56
C LEU A 513 -5.84 7.65 -6.34
N LEU A 514 -5.90 6.44 -5.76
CA LEU A 514 -5.57 5.18 -6.41
C LEU A 514 -6.81 4.42 -6.94
N ASP A 515 -7.96 5.07 -6.98
CA ASP A 515 -9.15 4.52 -7.63
C ASP A 515 -8.91 4.33 -9.13
N ASP A 516 -9.43 3.23 -9.70
CA ASP A 516 -9.21 2.86 -11.08
C ASP A 516 -9.73 3.91 -12.09
N GLY A 517 -10.88 4.52 -11.82
CA GLY A 517 -11.42 5.62 -12.63
C GLY A 517 -10.54 6.87 -12.58
N VAL A 518 -10.03 7.22 -11.39
CA VAL A 518 -9.10 8.35 -11.20
C VAL A 518 -7.80 8.10 -11.96
N MET A 519 -7.21 6.91 -11.83
CA MET A 519 -5.97 6.57 -12.53
C MET A 519 -6.15 6.62 -14.06
N ARG A 520 -7.23 6.03 -14.59
CA ARG A 520 -7.53 6.07 -16.02
C ARG A 520 -7.70 7.49 -16.53
N ALA A 521 -8.50 8.30 -15.85
CA ALA A 521 -8.72 9.70 -16.23
C ALA A 521 -7.41 10.52 -16.20
N ALA A 522 -6.56 10.29 -15.18
CA ALA A 522 -5.27 10.96 -15.07
C ALA A 522 -4.30 10.54 -16.19
N PHE A 523 -4.28 9.27 -16.57
CA PHE A 523 -3.39 8.74 -17.61
C PHE A 523 -3.81 9.15 -19.02
N ALA A 524 -5.09 9.47 -19.23
CA ALA A 524 -5.59 10.03 -20.47
C ALA A 524 -5.14 11.49 -20.71
N ILE A 525 -4.69 12.21 -19.67
CA ILE A 525 -4.28 13.62 -19.83
C ILE A 525 -2.93 13.69 -20.56
N PRO A 526 -2.83 14.51 -21.63
CA PRO A 526 -1.60 14.66 -22.41
C PRO A 526 -0.40 15.09 -21.54
N PRO A 527 0.82 14.58 -21.81
CA PRO A 527 2.02 14.91 -21.01
C PRO A 527 2.28 16.41 -20.84
N ALA A 528 2.01 17.23 -21.87
CA ALA A 528 2.19 18.68 -21.86
C ALA A 528 1.34 19.41 -20.78
N GLN A 529 0.27 18.77 -20.31
CA GLN A 529 -0.67 19.34 -19.34
C GLN A 529 -0.45 18.84 -17.90
N ARG A 530 0.50 17.90 -17.70
CA ARG A 530 0.81 17.32 -16.39
C ARG A 530 1.71 18.22 -15.55
N VAL A 531 2.41 19.20 -16.19
CA VAL A 531 3.17 20.24 -15.53
C VAL A 531 2.53 21.60 -15.83
N GLY A 532 2.10 22.28 -14.78
CA GLY A 532 1.56 23.64 -14.85
C GLY A 532 2.62 24.72 -14.64
N SER A 533 2.21 26.00 -14.73
CA SER A 533 3.04 27.15 -14.39
C SER A 533 3.47 27.16 -12.91
N THR A 534 2.72 26.49 -12.05
CA THR A 534 2.96 26.35 -10.62
C THR A 534 3.77 25.10 -10.23
N GLY A 535 4.20 24.27 -11.20
CA GLY A 535 5.02 23.09 -10.95
C GLY A 535 4.34 21.77 -11.33
N LEU A 536 4.74 20.69 -10.66
CA LEU A 536 4.22 19.34 -10.85
C LEU A 536 2.72 19.22 -10.51
N LYS A 537 2.09 18.12 -10.94
CA LYS A 537 0.65 17.82 -10.73
C LYS A 537 -0.29 18.84 -11.39
N GLY A 538 0.08 19.37 -12.55
CA GLY A 538 -0.68 20.41 -13.25
C GLY A 538 -2.14 20.01 -13.51
N SER A 539 -2.40 18.74 -13.90
CA SER A 539 -3.74 18.21 -14.10
C SER A 539 -4.59 18.19 -12.82
N LEU A 540 -4.01 17.71 -11.71
CA LEU A 540 -4.72 17.69 -10.41
C LEU A 540 -5.04 19.10 -9.94
N ARG A 541 -4.06 20.05 -10.01
CA ARG A 541 -4.27 21.46 -9.63
C ARG A 541 -5.41 22.13 -10.40
N ARG A 542 -5.56 21.78 -11.68
CA ARG A 542 -6.67 22.28 -12.53
C ARG A 542 -8.00 21.64 -12.13
N ALA A 543 -8.02 20.33 -11.96
CA ALA A 543 -9.24 19.59 -11.62
C ALA A 543 -9.86 20.04 -10.29
N VAL A 544 -9.04 20.48 -9.32
CA VAL A 544 -9.50 20.90 -7.98
C VAL A 544 -9.31 22.38 -7.68
N ALA A 545 -9.18 23.21 -8.73
CA ALA A 545 -8.85 24.61 -8.58
C ALA A 545 -9.88 25.41 -7.75
N ASP A 546 -11.16 25.01 -7.80
CA ASP A 546 -12.27 25.62 -7.09
C ASP A 546 -12.47 25.06 -5.66
N ALA A 547 -11.75 23.99 -5.31
CA ALA A 547 -11.95 23.29 -4.04
C ALA A 547 -10.88 23.62 -2.99
N LEU A 548 -9.72 24.12 -3.41
CA LEU A 548 -8.56 24.32 -2.54
C LEU A 548 -8.24 25.79 -2.26
N PRO A 549 -7.76 26.12 -1.03
CA PRO A 549 -7.17 27.43 -0.77
C PRO A 549 -6.02 27.74 -1.74
N GLN A 550 -5.92 29.01 -2.16
CA GLN A 550 -4.90 29.45 -3.12
C GLN A 550 -3.48 29.10 -2.66
N SER A 551 -3.17 29.29 -1.38
CA SER A 551 -1.85 28.98 -0.81
C SER A 551 -1.45 27.51 -1.00
N VAL A 552 -2.39 26.57 -0.87
CA VAL A 552 -2.16 25.13 -1.09
C VAL A 552 -2.06 24.81 -2.58
N ARG A 553 -2.97 25.38 -3.38
CA ARG A 553 -3.01 25.18 -4.83
C ARG A 553 -1.75 25.69 -5.53
N GLU A 554 -1.13 26.78 -5.06
CA GLU A 554 0.05 27.42 -5.65
C GLU A 554 1.37 26.97 -5.01
N ARG A 555 1.31 26.13 -3.97
CA ARG A 555 2.51 25.58 -3.31
C ARG A 555 3.35 24.79 -4.32
N ARG A 556 4.61 25.17 -4.49
CA ARG A 556 5.52 24.60 -5.51
C ARG A 556 6.42 23.49 -4.97
N TRP A 557 6.76 23.54 -3.69
CA TRP A 557 7.60 22.54 -3.04
C TRP A 557 6.75 21.51 -2.27
N LYS A 558 7.29 20.32 -2.13
CA LYS A 558 6.69 19.23 -1.34
C LYS A 558 7.66 18.80 -0.26
N LEU A 559 7.15 18.65 0.95
CA LEU A 559 7.73 17.77 1.96
C LEU A 559 6.95 16.45 1.93
N GLY A 560 7.67 15.34 1.98
CA GLY A 560 7.05 14.07 2.35
C GLY A 560 6.79 14.04 3.87
N PHE A 561 6.25 12.94 4.38
CA PHE A 561 6.32 12.65 5.80
C PHE A 561 7.81 12.51 6.17
N HIS A 562 8.40 13.56 6.75
CA HIS A 562 9.78 13.54 7.21
C HIS A 562 9.77 13.64 8.73
N ALA A 563 10.09 12.53 9.38
CA ALA A 563 10.58 12.59 10.74
C ALA A 563 12.11 12.84 10.69
N PRO A 564 12.70 13.58 11.63
CA PRO A 564 14.13 13.87 11.66
C PRO A 564 14.91 12.58 12.01
N LEU A 565 15.19 11.80 10.99
CA LEU A 565 15.74 10.43 11.08
C LEU A 565 16.97 10.33 12.00
N ALA A 566 17.86 11.32 11.94
CA ALA A 566 19.07 11.34 12.78
C ALA A 566 18.74 11.35 14.29
N ILE A 567 17.67 12.06 14.69
CA ILE A 567 17.23 12.12 16.09
C ILE A 567 16.71 10.74 16.53
N TYR A 568 15.90 10.09 15.67
CA TYR A 568 15.37 8.75 15.95
C TYR A 568 16.46 7.69 15.98
N VAL A 569 17.40 7.73 15.05
CA VAL A 569 18.54 6.80 15.05
C VAL A 569 19.41 7.00 16.30
N GLY A 570 19.63 8.25 16.74
CA GLY A 570 20.33 8.53 17.99
C GLY A 570 19.59 7.99 19.21
N ALA A 571 18.28 8.18 19.29
CA ALA A 571 17.46 7.68 20.40
C ALA A 571 17.37 6.15 20.46
N LEU A 572 17.45 5.47 19.32
CA LEU A 572 17.37 4.01 19.18
C LEU A 572 18.73 3.35 18.95
N ASP A 573 19.85 4.04 19.14
CA ASP A 573 21.19 3.56 18.75
C ASP A 573 21.53 2.16 19.29
N GLU A 574 21.22 1.87 20.54
CA GLU A 574 21.45 0.55 21.15
C GLU A 574 20.59 -0.55 20.47
N ALA A 575 19.29 -0.31 20.28
CA ALA A 575 18.38 -1.26 19.67
C ALA A 575 18.73 -1.53 18.19
N LEU A 576 19.03 -0.46 17.44
CA LEU A 576 19.41 -0.57 16.05
C LEU A 576 20.80 -1.20 15.88
N SER A 577 21.77 -0.92 16.76
CA SER A 577 23.09 -1.57 16.72
C SER A 577 23.00 -3.06 17.05
N ALA A 578 22.07 -3.47 17.92
CA ALA A 578 21.79 -4.88 18.15
C ALA A 578 21.23 -5.56 16.90
N GLY A 579 20.27 -4.91 16.21
CA GLY A 579 19.77 -5.38 14.92
C GLY A 579 20.87 -5.44 13.85
N HIS A 580 21.72 -4.42 13.75
CA HIS A 580 22.86 -4.43 12.82
C HIS A 580 23.74 -5.66 13.00
N ARG A 581 24.07 -6.05 14.23
CA ARG A 581 24.87 -7.27 14.50
C ARG A 581 24.20 -8.53 13.93
N ILE A 582 22.87 -8.64 14.08
CA ILE A 582 22.10 -9.77 13.49
C ILE A 582 22.19 -9.76 11.96
N THR A 583 22.08 -8.59 11.35
CA THR A 583 22.22 -8.45 9.88
C THR A 583 23.61 -8.87 9.40
N CYS A 584 24.67 -8.41 10.10
CA CYS A 584 26.05 -8.80 9.78
C CYS A 584 26.29 -10.31 9.96
N GLU A 585 25.76 -10.92 11.02
CA GLU A 585 25.83 -12.37 11.24
C GLU A 585 25.21 -13.15 10.08
N ILE A 586 24.04 -12.73 9.59
CA ILE A 586 23.33 -13.39 8.48
C ILE A 586 24.10 -13.25 7.16
N LEU A 587 24.65 -12.08 6.89
CA LEU A 587 25.39 -11.80 5.65
C LEU A 587 26.83 -12.27 5.68
N GLY A 588 27.37 -12.63 6.86
CA GLY A 588 28.77 -13.04 7.06
C GLY A 588 29.78 -11.89 7.04
N ASP A 589 29.30 -10.65 6.80
CA ASP A 589 30.12 -9.43 6.75
C ASP A 589 29.20 -8.19 6.95
N GLY A 590 29.80 -7.05 7.29
CA GLY A 590 29.06 -5.80 7.39
C GLY A 590 29.95 -4.60 7.72
N PRO A 591 29.45 -3.38 7.47
CA PRO A 591 30.19 -2.15 7.74
C PRO A 591 30.30 -1.86 9.23
N GLU A 592 31.27 -1.07 9.61
CA GLU A 592 31.38 -0.56 10.98
C GLU A 592 30.20 0.37 11.30
N TRP A 593 29.46 0.06 12.39
CA TRP A 593 28.22 0.78 12.76
C TRP A 593 28.38 2.30 12.83
N LYS A 594 29.44 2.77 13.48
CA LYS A 594 29.68 4.21 13.67
C LYS A 594 30.09 4.96 12.41
N ALA A 595 30.58 4.25 11.38
CA ALA A 595 30.97 4.83 10.10
C ALA A 595 29.78 5.09 9.17
N LEU A 596 28.60 4.51 9.47
CA LEU A 596 27.41 4.63 8.65
C LEU A 596 26.67 5.94 8.91
N ASP A 597 26.08 6.51 7.84
CA ASP A 597 25.12 7.60 7.98
C ASP A 597 23.80 7.14 8.63
N PRO A 598 22.98 8.06 9.18
CA PRO A 598 21.74 7.68 9.88
C PRO A 598 20.77 6.85 9.03
N ALA A 599 20.64 7.10 7.73
CA ALA A 599 19.71 6.35 6.88
C ALA A 599 20.18 4.90 6.67
N VAL A 600 21.48 4.71 6.52
CA VAL A 600 22.08 3.36 6.41
C VAL A 600 21.99 2.64 7.76
N ARG A 601 22.31 3.31 8.89
CA ARG A 601 22.11 2.74 10.23
C ARG A 601 20.69 2.25 10.44
N TRP A 602 19.71 3.08 10.10
CA TRP A 602 18.31 2.68 10.21
C TRP A 602 18.03 1.39 9.45
N ARG A 603 18.41 1.32 8.16
CA ARG A 603 18.14 0.14 7.32
C ARG A 603 18.80 -1.13 7.87
N TRP A 604 20.06 -1.08 8.23
CA TRP A 604 20.79 -2.22 8.79
C TRP A 604 20.18 -2.67 10.13
N GLY A 605 19.91 -1.72 11.02
CA GLY A 605 19.36 -1.98 12.34
C GLY A 605 17.92 -2.51 12.29
N ALA A 606 17.05 -1.87 11.53
CA ALA A 606 15.65 -2.25 11.39
C ALA A 606 15.49 -3.64 10.75
N LEU A 607 16.30 -3.96 9.74
CA LEU A 607 16.32 -5.27 9.10
C LEU A 607 16.65 -6.38 10.11
N GLY A 608 17.75 -6.25 10.85
CA GLY A 608 18.13 -7.26 11.83
C GLY A 608 17.16 -7.34 13.01
N SER A 609 16.54 -6.22 13.41
CA SER A 609 15.50 -6.23 14.44
C SER A 609 14.30 -7.07 14.01
N TYR A 610 13.85 -6.91 12.76
CA TYR A 610 12.78 -7.74 12.18
C TYR A 610 13.18 -9.22 12.11
N LEU A 611 14.35 -9.53 11.56
CA LEU A 611 14.80 -10.92 11.41
C LEU A 611 15.04 -11.62 12.75
N GLY A 612 15.55 -10.88 13.75
CA GLY A 612 15.69 -11.38 15.12
C GLY A 612 14.34 -11.69 15.75
N TRP A 613 13.36 -10.80 15.55
CA TRP A 613 11.98 -11.03 15.99
C TRP A 613 11.36 -12.26 15.29
N ALA A 614 11.47 -12.39 13.96
CA ALA A 614 10.93 -13.51 13.20
C ALA A 614 11.50 -14.87 13.65
N ARG A 615 12.83 -14.94 13.87
CA ARG A 615 13.50 -16.13 14.44
C ARG A 615 12.98 -16.49 15.85
N ALA A 616 12.71 -15.48 16.69
CA ALA A 616 12.16 -15.71 18.02
C ALA A 616 10.73 -16.26 17.95
N GLN A 617 9.88 -15.75 17.05
CA GLN A 617 8.51 -16.25 16.82
C GLN A 617 8.52 -17.71 16.39
N GLN A 618 9.38 -18.10 15.45
CA GLN A 618 9.46 -19.48 14.97
C GLN A 618 9.93 -20.45 16.07
N ARG A 619 10.88 -20.04 16.93
CA ARG A 619 11.33 -20.89 18.06
C ARG A 619 10.19 -21.15 19.03
N MET A 620 9.35 -20.16 19.32
CA MET A 620 8.17 -20.32 20.18
C MET A 620 7.10 -21.23 19.55
N ALA A 621 7.01 -21.27 18.22
CA ALA A 621 6.08 -22.14 17.52
C ALA A 621 6.54 -23.60 17.46
N ALA A 622 7.86 -23.86 17.55
CA ALA A 622 8.46 -25.18 17.49
C ALA A 622 8.57 -25.88 18.88
N GLY A 623 8.49 -25.14 19.98
CA GLY A 623 8.50 -25.64 21.37
C GLY A 623 7.11 -25.70 21.95
#